data_8040782497a3f7d28bb60517c9fa3a78
#
_entry.id   8040782497a3f7d28bb60517c9fa3a78
#
_cell.length_a   1.000
_cell.length_b   1.000
_cell.length_c   1.000
_cell.angle_alpha   90.00
_cell.angle_beta   90.00
_cell.angle_gamma   90.00
#
_symmetry.space_group_name_H-M   'P 1'
#
loop_
_entity.id
_entity.type
_entity.pdbx_description
1 polymer ?
#
loop_
_entity_poly.entity_id
_entity_poly.type
_entity_poly.pdbx_seq_one_letter_code
_entity_poly.pdbx_strand_id
1 'polypeptide(L)'
;YNRENTDCVSGTQVNNAVFWPLSTAEASAVNNDLRIADREHQYWASSYWWLRSPGAKGRDVASVDGFANIDHDGIDISNIWGVRPAFKLNLNSVLFASAAVGGKPDGGLAEVSKYSVNEWKLTLLDSSRNFAVTEKAVSGDPGDTVTLHYTGATGGLNEYISAIIADSSGARYYGRVAQPTGESGTVEIKIPSGLAPGSYTLK
;
A
#
# COMPACT_ATOMS: atom_id res chain seq x y z
N TYR A 1 27.96 6.21 3.40
CA TYR A 1 28.85 7.27 2.93
C TYR A 1 27.97 8.33 2.30
N ASN A 2 27.75 9.41 3.03
CA ASN A 2 27.01 10.54 2.51
C ASN A 2 28.04 11.40 1.79
N ARG A 3 28.30 11.12 0.52
CA ARG A 3 29.04 12.07 -0.31
C ARG A 3 28.08 13.22 -0.60
N GLU A 4 28.18 14.26 0.19
CA GLU A 4 27.81 15.57 -0.28
C GLU A 4 28.81 15.94 -1.36
N ASN A 5 28.50 15.61 -2.59
CA ASN A 5 29.36 15.95 -3.70
C ASN A 5 29.17 17.43 -4.01
N THR A 6 30.09 18.24 -3.48
CA THR A 6 30.13 19.68 -3.70
C THR A 6 30.41 20.08 -5.16
N ASP A 7 30.81 19.12 -6.01
CA ASP A 7 31.13 19.36 -7.43
C ASP A 7 29.94 19.12 -8.36
N CYS A 8 28.84 18.59 -7.86
CA CYS A 8 27.61 18.51 -8.64
C CYS A 8 26.92 19.86 -8.63
N VAL A 9 26.63 20.35 -9.83
CA VAL A 9 25.73 21.49 -10.03
C VAL A 9 24.51 21.27 -9.13
N SER A 10 24.25 22.23 -8.25
CA SER A 10 23.14 22.16 -7.31
C SER A 10 21.87 21.82 -8.09
N GLY A 11 21.33 20.65 -7.85
CA GLY A 11 20.08 20.25 -8.46
C GLY A 11 18.97 21.22 -8.02
N THR A 12 18.01 21.43 -8.87
CA THR A 12 16.85 22.23 -8.52
C THR A 12 16.13 21.56 -7.37
N GLN A 13 15.93 22.26 -6.28
CA GLN A 13 15.14 21.76 -5.16
C GLN A 13 13.68 21.64 -5.61
N VAL A 14 13.15 20.43 -5.61
CA VAL A 14 11.72 20.17 -5.85
C VAL A 14 11.00 20.21 -4.51
N ASN A 15 10.22 21.24 -4.30
CA ASN A 15 9.38 21.38 -3.11
C ASN A 15 8.06 20.63 -3.33
N ASN A 16 7.52 20.04 -2.25
CA ASN A 16 6.22 19.32 -2.26
C ASN A 16 6.17 18.09 -3.19
N ALA A 17 7.29 17.47 -3.47
CA ALA A 17 7.27 16.21 -4.21
C ALA A 17 6.53 15.14 -3.39
N VAL A 18 5.51 14.53 -4.00
CA VAL A 18 4.78 13.40 -3.40
C VAL A 18 5.57 12.12 -3.55
N PHE A 19 6.28 11.98 -4.68
CA PHE A 19 7.13 10.85 -4.98
C PHE A 19 8.54 11.33 -5.32
N TRP A 20 9.54 10.57 -4.90
CA TRP A 20 10.95 10.85 -5.22
C TRP A 20 11.77 9.58 -5.28
N PRO A 21 12.88 9.52 -6.04
CA PRO A 21 13.87 8.46 -5.92
C PRO A 21 14.56 8.51 -4.56
N LEU A 22 14.95 7.37 -4.02
CA LEU A 22 15.72 7.32 -2.77
C LEU A 22 17.11 7.94 -2.94
N SER A 23 17.66 8.51 -1.87
CA SER A 23 19.09 8.81 -1.78
C SER A 23 19.88 7.54 -1.49
N THR A 24 21.21 7.59 -1.63
CA THR A 24 22.09 6.49 -1.21
C THR A 24 21.92 6.12 0.26
N ALA A 25 21.76 7.12 1.14
CA ALA A 25 21.54 6.90 2.57
C ALA A 25 20.20 6.21 2.84
N GLU A 26 19.12 6.65 2.19
CA GLU A 26 17.79 6.02 2.33
C GLU A 26 17.80 4.62 1.73
N ALA A 27 18.43 4.41 0.58
CA ALA A 27 18.56 3.08 -0.02
C ALA A 27 19.38 2.13 0.87
N SER A 28 20.41 2.62 1.56
CA SER A 28 21.21 1.83 2.50
C SER A 28 20.40 1.37 3.72
N ALA A 29 19.39 2.12 4.11
CA ALA A 29 18.49 1.74 5.20
C ALA A 29 17.46 0.67 4.81
N VAL A 30 17.28 0.40 3.52
CA VAL A 30 16.39 -0.65 3.01
C VAL A 30 17.15 -1.98 2.98
N ASN A 31 16.49 -3.06 3.40
CA ASN A 31 17.04 -4.41 3.34
C ASN A 31 17.43 -4.78 1.89
N ASN A 32 18.55 -5.50 1.72
CA ASN A 32 19.06 -5.94 0.42
C ASN A 32 17.99 -6.63 -0.42
N ASP A 33 17.24 -7.53 0.18
CA ASP A 33 16.19 -8.26 -0.51
C ASP A 33 15.10 -7.34 -1.10
N LEU A 34 14.86 -6.21 -0.45
CA LEU A 34 13.88 -5.22 -0.91
C LEU A 34 14.46 -4.25 -1.94
N ARG A 35 15.79 -4.19 -2.08
CA ARG A 35 16.46 -3.39 -3.10
C ARG A 35 16.48 -4.05 -4.47
N ILE A 36 16.34 -5.37 -4.55
CA ILE A 36 16.25 -6.09 -5.82
C ILE A 36 14.93 -5.71 -6.51
N ALA A 37 15.02 -5.11 -7.70
CA ALA A 37 13.86 -4.61 -8.42
C ALA A 37 13.08 -5.70 -9.16
N ASP A 38 13.79 -6.70 -9.66
CA ASP A 38 13.20 -7.81 -10.40
C ASP A 38 13.77 -9.14 -9.89
N ARG A 39 12.93 -9.95 -9.27
CA ARG A 39 13.32 -11.27 -8.75
C ARG A 39 13.07 -12.39 -9.76
N GLU A 40 12.24 -12.16 -10.75
CA GLU A 40 11.80 -13.21 -11.70
C GLU A 40 12.67 -13.27 -12.96
N HIS A 41 13.25 -12.15 -13.35
CA HIS A 41 14.07 -12.07 -14.53
C HIS A 41 15.54 -11.89 -14.16
N GLN A 42 16.33 -12.95 -14.29
CA GLN A 42 17.78 -12.95 -14.05
C GLN A 42 18.59 -12.14 -15.09
N TYR A 43 17.97 -11.17 -15.74
CA TYR A 43 18.66 -10.31 -16.70
C TYR A 43 19.23 -9.07 -16.00
N TRP A 44 20.51 -9.05 -15.86
CA TRP A 44 21.36 -8.06 -15.19
C TRP A 44 21.03 -6.59 -15.51
N ALA A 45 20.60 -6.31 -16.73
CA ALA A 45 20.35 -4.95 -17.18
C ALA A 45 18.96 -4.40 -16.79
N SER A 46 17.98 -5.25 -16.49
CA SER A 46 16.61 -4.82 -16.19
C SER A 46 16.37 -4.49 -14.72
N SER A 47 17.32 -4.82 -13.86
CA SER A 47 17.19 -4.68 -12.39
C SER A 47 17.88 -3.43 -11.84
N TYR A 48 18.58 -2.65 -12.67
CA TYR A 48 19.20 -1.40 -12.24
C TYR A 48 18.17 -0.28 -12.10
N TRP A 49 18.34 0.53 -11.07
CA TRP A 49 17.47 1.69 -10.86
C TRP A 49 18.21 2.88 -10.25
N TRP A 50 17.74 4.06 -10.61
CA TRP A 50 18.36 5.32 -10.23
C TRP A 50 18.05 5.71 -8.80
N LEU A 51 19.07 6.25 -8.12
CA LEU A 51 18.94 7.02 -6.89
C LEU A 51 18.97 8.51 -7.22
N ARG A 52 18.62 9.37 -6.26
CA ARG A 52 18.71 10.83 -6.46
C ARG A 52 20.05 11.42 -6.05
N SER A 53 20.94 10.63 -5.41
CA SER A 53 22.26 11.10 -5.03
C SER A 53 23.16 11.24 -6.25
N PRO A 54 23.96 12.30 -6.33
CA PRO A 54 24.94 12.46 -7.39
C PRO A 54 26.01 11.36 -7.31
N GLY A 55 26.61 11.04 -8.43
CA GLY A 55 27.75 10.17 -8.52
C GLY A 55 29.09 10.91 -8.36
N ALA A 56 30.19 10.28 -8.75
CA ALA A 56 31.54 10.85 -8.61
C ALA A 56 31.88 11.92 -9.64
N LYS A 57 31.20 11.95 -10.78
CA LYS A 57 31.41 12.92 -11.85
C LYS A 57 30.13 13.69 -12.15
N GLY A 58 30.24 14.85 -12.78
CA GLY A 58 29.11 15.76 -12.99
C GLY A 58 27.94 15.23 -13.80
N ARG A 59 28.11 14.12 -14.51
CA ARG A 59 27.04 13.41 -15.26
C ARG A 59 26.64 12.09 -14.65
N ASP A 60 27.30 11.67 -13.57
CA ASP A 60 27.03 10.39 -12.94
C ASP A 60 26.00 10.56 -11.83
N VAL A 61 25.12 9.59 -11.72
CA VAL A 61 24.08 9.49 -10.69
C VAL A 61 24.20 8.12 -10.02
N ALA A 62 24.13 8.10 -8.70
CA ALA A 62 24.16 6.87 -7.94
C ALA A 62 22.98 5.94 -8.31
N SER A 63 23.21 4.66 -8.18
CA SER A 63 22.24 3.64 -8.60
C SER A 63 22.27 2.42 -7.68
N VAL A 64 21.32 1.55 -7.88
CA VAL A 64 21.33 0.20 -7.30
C VAL A 64 21.41 -0.80 -8.44
N ASP A 65 22.33 -1.77 -8.33
CA ASP A 65 22.50 -2.83 -9.32
C ASP A 65 21.52 -3.99 -9.12
N GLY A 66 21.56 -4.96 -10.03
CA GLY A 66 20.70 -6.16 -9.98
C GLY A 66 20.94 -7.08 -8.79
N PHE A 67 22.03 -6.90 -8.05
CA PHE A 67 22.39 -7.65 -6.84
C PHE A 67 22.09 -6.87 -5.56
N ALA A 68 21.38 -5.76 -5.64
CA ALA A 68 21.09 -4.85 -4.55
C ALA A 68 22.30 -4.05 -4.01
N ASN A 69 23.42 -4.04 -4.70
CA ASN A 69 24.55 -3.18 -4.31
C ASN A 69 24.25 -1.73 -4.69
N ILE A 70 24.66 -0.82 -3.83
CA ILE A 70 24.56 0.61 -4.09
C ILE A 70 25.86 1.08 -4.70
N ASP A 71 25.78 1.55 -5.93
CA ASP A 71 26.88 2.21 -6.61
C ASP A 71 26.87 3.69 -6.23
N HIS A 72 27.80 4.08 -5.37
CA HIS A 72 27.94 5.44 -4.89
C HIS A 72 28.71 6.34 -5.89
N ASP A 73 29.57 5.76 -6.70
CA ASP A 73 30.31 6.50 -7.72
C ASP A 73 29.39 6.82 -8.91
N GLY A 74 28.39 5.98 -9.08
CA GLY A 74 27.33 6.19 -10.04
C GLY A 74 27.75 5.95 -11.48
N ILE A 75 26.80 6.09 -12.36
CA ILE A 75 26.96 5.87 -13.81
C ILE A 75 26.34 7.05 -14.56
N ASP A 76 26.82 7.27 -15.78
CA ASP A 76 26.35 8.32 -16.68
C ASP A 76 24.84 8.22 -16.90
N ILE A 77 24.13 9.34 -16.72
CA ILE A 77 22.68 9.47 -16.85
C ILE A 77 22.13 9.16 -18.24
N SER A 78 22.99 8.97 -19.24
CA SER A 78 22.57 8.52 -20.58
C SER A 78 22.10 7.06 -20.62
N ASN A 79 22.37 6.28 -19.56
CA ASN A 79 21.85 4.92 -19.46
C ASN A 79 20.36 4.91 -19.18
N ILE A 80 19.66 3.93 -19.76
CA ILE A 80 18.19 3.76 -19.58
C ILE A 80 17.96 2.71 -18.50
N TRP A 81 17.68 3.17 -17.27
CA TRP A 81 17.42 2.32 -16.12
C TRP A 81 16.08 2.66 -15.47
N GLY A 82 15.65 1.80 -14.56
CA GLY A 82 14.38 1.96 -13.85
C GLY A 82 14.41 3.12 -12.86
N VAL A 83 13.22 3.57 -12.48
CA VAL A 83 13.00 4.49 -11.35
C VAL A 83 12.12 3.79 -10.34
N ARG A 84 12.55 3.76 -9.09
CA ARG A 84 11.73 3.29 -7.95
C ARG A 84 11.33 4.47 -7.10
N PRO A 85 10.09 4.95 -7.23
CA PRO A 85 9.61 6.07 -6.44
C PRO A 85 9.38 5.66 -4.98
N ALA A 86 9.78 6.53 -4.07
CA ALA A 86 9.44 6.48 -2.67
C ALA A 86 8.44 7.58 -2.31
N PHE A 87 7.73 7.42 -1.23
CA PHE A 87 6.82 8.42 -0.68
C PHE A 87 6.72 8.28 0.84
N LYS A 88 6.29 9.33 1.52
CA LYS A 88 5.95 9.27 2.95
C LYS A 88 4.48 8.92 3.10
N LEU A 89 4.22 7.82 3.81
CA LEU A 89 2.87 7.41 4.13
C LEU A 89 2.45 7.98 5.48
N ASN A 90 1.32 8.69 5.51
CA ASN A 90 0.67 9.05 6.77
C ASN A 90 -0.09 7.84 7.31
N LEU A 91 0.48 7.17 8.30
CA LEU A 91 -0.13 5.97 8.90
C LEU A 91 -1.49 6.23 9.53
N ASN A 92 -1.77 7.45 9.97
CA ASN A 92 -3.09 7.81 10.50
C ASN A 92 -4.20 7.79 9.43
N SER A 93 -3.82 7.83 8.16
CA SER A 93 -4.75 7.72 7.03
C SER A 93 -4.88 6.28 6.51
N VAL A 94 -4.18 5.32 7.09
CA VAL A 94 -4.31 3.91 6.71
C VAL A 94 -5.40 3.26 7.55
N LEU A 95 -6.50 2.90 6.92
CA LEU A 95 -7.58 2.16 7.58
C LEU A 95 -7.25 0.68 7.72
N PHE A 96 -6.64 0.11 6.69
CA PHE A 96 -6.33 -1.31 6.62
C PHE A 96 -5.22 -1.60 5.60
N ALA A 97 -4.38 -2.60 5.91
CA ALA A 97 -3.39 -3.14 4.99
C ALA A 97 -3.69 -4.62 4.71
N SER A 98 -3.67 -5.02 3.46
CA SER A 98 -3.87 -6.40 3.03
C SER A 98 -2.79 -6.83 2.04
N ALA A 99 -2.58 -8.13 1.87
CA ALA A 99 -1.68 -8.62 0.83
C ALA A 99 -2.10 -8.13 -0.55
N ALA A 100 -1.14 -7.86 -1.44
CA ALA A 100 -1.42 -7.38 -2.79
C ALA A 100 -2.22 -8.41 -3.60
N VAL A 101 -1.93 -9.69 -3.41
CA VAL A 101 -2.63 -10.81 -4.04
C VAL A 101 -3.48 -11.53 -3.00
N GLY A 102 -4.75 -11.79 -3.31
CA GLY A 102 -5.67 -12.54 -2.46
C GLY A 102 -6.14 -11.83 -1.19
N GLY A 103 -5.59 -10.65 -0.88
CA GLY A 103 -5.88 -9.93 0.36
C GLY A 103 -7.18 -9.13 0.39
N LYS A 104 -7.93 -9.11 -0.71
CA LYS A 104 -9.21 -8.38 -0.84
C LYS A 104 -10.25 -9.28 -1.53
N PRO A 105 -10.87 -10.22 -0.80
CA PRO A 105 -11.87 -11.08 -1.40
C PRO A 105 -13.10 -10.28 -1.84
N ASP A 106 -13.71 -10.73 -2.92
CA ASP A 106 -14.98 -10.23 -3.44
C ASP A 106 -16.11 -11.17 -3.02
N GLY A 107 -17.28 -10.60 -2.71
CA GLY A 107 -18.48 -11.38 -2.41
C GLY A 107 -18.57 -11.92 -0.99
N GLY A 108 -17.88 -11.28 -0.03
CA GLY A 108 -18.00 -11.62 1.37
C GLY A 108 -16.75 -11.36 2.20
N LEU A 109 -16.78 -11.79 3.44
CA LEU A 109 -15.69 -11.60 4.39
C LEU A 109 -14.81 -12.86 4.46
N ALA A 110 -13.50 -12.69 4.29
CA ALA A 110 -12.51 -13.72 4.52
C ALA A 110 -11.65 -13.41 5.75
N GLU A 111 -11.14 -14.44 6.37
CA GLU A 111 -10.25 -14.31 7.52
C GLU A 111 -8.96 -13.58 7.13
N VAL A 112 -8.54 -12.64 7.96
CA VAL A 112 -7.25 -11.96 7.84
C VAL A 112 -6.18 -12.93 8.32
N SER A 113 -5.48 -13.55 7.38
CA SER A 113 -4.35 -14.41 7.69
C SER A 113 -3.06 -13.58 7.86
N LYS A 114 -2.08 -14.15 8.55
CA LYS A 114 -0.73 -13.57 8.59
C LYS A 114 -0.10 -13.77 7.21
N TYR A 115 0.13 -12.68 6.52
CA TYR A 115 0.79 -12.71 5.23
C TYR A 115 2.30 -12.56 5.39
N SER A 116 3.07 -13.48 4.82
CA SER A 116 4.51 -13.32 4.62
C SER A 116 4.77 -12.80 3.20
N VAL A 117 4.34 -11.59 2.92
CA VAL A 117 4.44 -10.99 1.59
C VAL A 117 5.21 -9.68 1.66
N ASN A 118 5.85 -9.33 0.55
CA ASN A 118 6.59 -8.08 0.42
C ASN A 118 5.75 -6.97 -0.25
N GLU A 119 4.55 -7.31 -0.74
CA GLU A 119 3.66 -6.39 -1.44
C GLU A 119 2.33 -6.26 -0.71
N TRP A 120 1.90 -5.03 -0.50
CA TRP A 120 0.73 -4.70 0.29
C TRP A 120 -0.19 -3.75 -0.47
N LYS A 121 -1.50 -3.99 -0.35
CA LYS A 121 -2.54 -3.01 -0.69
C LYS A 121 -2.92 -2.23 0.55
N LEU A 122 -2.94 -0.92 0.42
CA LEU A 122 -3.38 -0.02 1.50
C LEU A 122 -4.81 0.44 1.20
N THR A 123 -5.65 0.40 2.22
CA THR A 123 -6.95 1.08 2.20
C THR A 123 -6.78 2.36 2.99
N LEU A 124 -6.92 3.50 2.30
CA LEU A 124 -6.71 4.82 2.88
C LEU A 124 -8.05 5.47 3.22
N LEU A 125 -8.05 6.24 4.29
CA LEU A 125 -9.16 7.12 4.62
C LEU A 125 -9.20 8.27 3.60
N ASP A 126 -10.31 8.38 2.92
CA ASP A 126 -10.62 9.55 2.09
C ASP A 126 -11.58 10.46 2.87
N SER A 127 -11.05 11.55 3.38
CA SER A 127 -11.82 12.51 4.20
C SER A 127 -12.87 13.29 3.39
N SER A 128 -12.86 13.18 2.07
CA SER A 128 -13.90 13.78 1.21
C SER A 128 -15.15 12.89 1.12
N ARG A 129 -15.08 11.64 1.58
CA ARG A 129 -16.21 10.71 1.55
C ARG A 129 -17.00 10.76 2.85
N ASN A 130 -18.32 10.82 2.71
CA ASN A 130 -19.27 10.91 3.85
C ASN A 130 -20.03 9.59 4.05
N PHE A 131 -19.40 8.44 3.69
CA PHE A 131 -20.03 7.14 3.91
C PHE A 131 -20.29 6.89 5.39
N ALA A 132 -21.52 6.51 5.70
CA ALA A 132 -21.95 6.17 7.06
C ALA A 132 -22.93 5.01 7.05
N VAL A 133 -22.92 4.23 8.13
CA VAL A 133 -23.93 3.22 8.44
C VAL A 133 -24.82 3.75 9.55
N THR A 134 -26.12 3.51 9.46
CA THR A 134 -27.10 4.08 10.41
C THR A 134 -27.22 3.28 11.69
N GLU A 135 -26.96 1.97 11.65
CA GLU A 135 -26.98 1.09 12.79
C GLU A 135 -25.76 1.32 13.69
N LYS A 136 -26.03 1.54 14.98
CA LYS A 136 -24.97 1.67 16.00
C LYS A 136 -24.48 0.33 16.51
N ALA A 137 -25.31 -0.69 16.44
CA ALA A 137 -25.01 -2.06 16.82
C ALA A 137 -25.95 -3.03 16.10
N VAL A 138 -25.44 -4.20 15.79
CA VAL A 138 -26.21 -5.34 15.27
C VAL A 138 -25.77 -6.60 15.99
N SER A 139 -26.64 -7.60 16.03
CA SER A 139 -26.34 -8.91 16.60
C SER A 139 -26.81 -10.01 15.66
N GLY A 140 -26.14 -11.14 15.71
CA GLY A 140 -26.46 -12.35 14.95
C GLY A 140 -25.49 -13.45 15.31
N ASP A 141 -25.84 -14.68 15.00
CA ASP A 141 -25.00 -15.84 15.21
C ASP A 141 -24.02 -16.05 14.03
N PRO A 142 -22.90 -16.77 14.23
CA PRO A 142 -22.01 -17.14 13.12
C PRO A 142 -22.77 -17.86 12.00
N GLY A 143 -22.67 -17.32 10.79
CA GLY A 143 -23.38 -17.80 9.62
C GLY A 143 -24.64 -17.02 9.26
N ASP A 144 -25.18 -16.23 10.16
CA ASP A 144 -26.33 -15.35 9.89
C ASP A 144 -25.96 -14.21 8.94
N THR A 145 -26.97 -13.63 8.33
CA THR A 145 -26.85 -12.42 7.53
C THR A 145 -27.50 -11.24 8.26
N VAL A 146 -26.75 -10.17 8.44
CA VAL A 146 -27.24 -8.90 9.00
C VAL A 146 -27.39 -7.88 7.87
N THR A 147 -28.47 -7.11 7.92
CA THR A 147 -28.73 -6.03 6.97
C THR A 147 -28.41 -4.71 7.64
N LEU A 148 -27.62 -3.87 6.96
CA LEU A 148 -27.26 -2.54 7.40
C LEU A 148 -27.74 -1.51 6.38
N HIS A 149 -28.14 -0.34 6.85
CA HIS A 149 -28.49 0.79 6.00
C HIS A 149 -27.30 1.75 5.90
N TYR A 150 -26.98 2.16 4.68
CA TYR A 150 -25.89 3.09 4.44
C TYR A 150 -26.36 4.37 3.76
N THR A 151 -25.55 5.43 3.93
CA THR A 151 -25.68 6.72 3.24
C THR A 151 -24.29 7.20 2.80
N GLY A 152 -24.25 8.14 1.85
CA GLY A 152 -23.01 8.76 1.39
C GLY A 152 -22.10 7.82 0.57
N ALA A 153 -22.66 6.76 -0.01
CA ALA A 153 -21.90 5.90 -0.91
C ALA A 153 -21.72 6.57 -2.28
N THR A 154 -20.59 6.28 -2.92
CA THR A 154 -20.33 6.67 -4.31
C THR A 154 -20.52 5.45 -5.20
N GLY A 155 -21.37 5.56 -6.21
CA GLY A 155 -21.55 4.51 -7.23
C GLY A 155 -20.47 4.60 -8.33
N GLY A 156 -20.16 3.46 -8.94
CA GLY A 156 -19.21 3.40 -10.06
C GLY A 156 -18.61 2.00 -10.24
N LEU A 157 -17.95 1.78 -11.38
CA LEU A 157 -17.39 0.46 -11.75
C LEU A 157 -16.35 -0.07 -10.77
N ASN A 158 -15.65 0.81 -10.08
CA ASN A 158 -14.58 0.44 -9.12
C ASN A 158 -14.92 0.84 -7.68
N GLU A 159 -16.17 1.17 -7.41
CA GLU A 159 -16.62 1.56 -6.09
C GLU A 159 -17.25 0.36 -5.37
N TYR A 160 -16.81 0.14 -4.14
CA TYR A 160 -17.27 -1.00 -3.34
C TYR A 160 -17.49 -0.58 -1.90
N ILE A 161 -18.49 -1.18 -1.26
CA ILE A 161 -18.61 -1.21 0.18
C ILE A 161 -17.76 -2.37 0.66
N SER A 162 -16.80 -2.08 1.52
CA SER A 162 -15.95 -3.09 2.18
C SER A 162 -16.24 -3.08 3.66
N ALA A 163 -16.15 -4.23 4.30
CA ALA A 163 -16.33 -4.35 5.73
C ALA A 163 -15.11 -5.00 6.39
N ILE A 164 -14.81 -4.57 7.60
CA ILE A 164 -13.76 -5.11 8.46
C ILE A 164 -14.43 -5.48 9.78
N ILE A 165 -14.31 -6.74 10.20
CA ILE A 165 -14.64 -7.16 11.56
C ILE A 165 -13.34 -7.21 12.36
N ALA A 166 -13.28 -6.47 13.46
CA ALA A 166 -12.09 -6.34 14.30
C ALA A 166 -12.41 -6.57 15.78
N ASP A 167 -11.46 -7.10 16.51
CA ASP A 167 -11.43 -7.16 17.96
C ASP A 167 -10.27 -6.31 18.53
N SER A 168 -9.98 -6.45 19.80
CA SER A 168 -8.87 -5.74 20.48
C SER A 168 -7.49 -6.11 19.92
N SER A 169 -7.36 -7.25 19.21
CA SER A 169 -6.10 -7.69 18.60
C SER A 169 -5.94 -7.21 17.15
N GLY A 170 -6.97 -6.60 16.56
CA GLY A 170 -6.97 -6.06 15.21
C GLY A 170 -8.04 -6.65 14.31
N ALA A 171 -7.87 -6.50 12.99
CA ALA A 171 -8.80 -7.03 12.00
C ALA A 171 -8.80 -8.56 11.99
N ARG A 172 -9.97 -9.16 12.02
CA ARG A 172 -10.18 -10.61 11.96
C ARG A 172 -10.67 -11.07 10.60
N TYR A 173 -11.62 -10.34 10.04
CA TYR A 173 -12.19 -10.60 8.73
C TYR A 173 -12.26 -9.33 7.92
N TYR A 174 -12.13 -9.46 6.63
CA TYR A 174 -12.16 -8.35 5.70
C TYR A 174 -12.65 -8.80 4.33
N GLY A 175 -13.39 -7.94 3.63
CA GLY A 175 -13.78 -8.18 2.26
C GLY A 175 -14.66 -7.09 1.66
N ARG A 176 -14.88 -7.17 0.37
CA ARG A 176 -15.89 -6.40 -0.35
C ARG A 176 -17.23 -7.09 -0.18
N VAL A 177 -18.22 -6.38 0.31
CA VAL A 177 -19.53 -6.94 0.63
C VAL A 177 -20.61 -6.54 -0.38
N ALA A 178 -20.47 -5.40 -1.02
CA ALA A 178 -21.39 -4.94 -2.05
C ALA A 178 -20.75 -3.92 -3.00
N GLN A 179 -21.37 -3.76 -4.16
CA GLN A 179 -21.16 -2.61 -5.03
C GLN A 179 -22.38 -1.69 -4.89
N PRO A 180 -22.20 -0.44 -4.44
CA PRO A 180 -23.34 0.46 -4.23
C PRO A 180 -23.98 0.85 -5.57
N THR A 181 -25.30 0.78 -5.64
CA THR A 181 -26.07 1.20 -6.81
C THR A 181 -26.60 2.63 -6.68
N GLY A 182 -26.44 3.25 -5.52
CA GLY A 182 -26.86 4.61 -5.22
C GLY A 182 -26.18 5.16 -3.98
N GLU A 183 -26.41 6.43 -3.72
CA GLU A 183 -25.85 7.14 -2.55
C GLU A 183 -26.30 6.56 -1.22
N SER A 184 -27.48 5.97 -1.17
CA SER A 184 -28.03 5.30 0.02
C SER A 184 -28.69 3.98 -0.36
N GLY A 185 -28.76 3.07 0.59
CA GLY A 185 -29.34 1.73 0.38
C GLY A 185 -29.10 0.82 1.55
N THR A 186 -29.18 -0.48 1.26
CA THR A 186 -28.91 -1.54 2.23
C THR A 186 -27.74 -2.39 1.75
N VAL A 187 -27.00 -2.95 2.69
CA VAL A 187 -25.97 -3.94 2.45
C VAL A 187 -26.16 -5.13 3.38
N GLU A 188 -26.05 -6.31 2.84
CA GLU A 188 -26.08 -7.55 3.59
C GLU A 188 -24.68 -8.02 3.91
N ILE A 189 -24.42 -8.31 5.18
CA ILE A 189 -23.15 -8.84 5.63
C ILE A 189 -23.40 -10.21 6.25
N LYS A 190 -22.83 -11.23 5.65
CA LYS A 190 -22.85 -12.57 6.25
C LYS A 190 -21.78 -12.64 7.34
N ILE A 191 -22.21 -12.94 8.58
CA ILE A 191 -21.31 -13.17 9.71
C ILE A 191 -20.50 -14.43 9.41
N PRO A 192 -19.14 -14.37 9.44
CA PRO A 192 -18.32 -15.53 9.16
C PRO A 192 -18.63 -16.69 10.12
N SER A 193 -18.83 -17.89 9.60
CA SER A 193 -19.15 -19.07 10.40
C SER A 193 -18.04 -19.49 11.38
N GLY A 194 -16.80 -19.05 11.11
CA GLY A 194 -15.64 -19.28 11.98
C GLY A 194 -15.42 -18.18 13.02
N LEU A 195 -16.28 -17.14 13.06
CA LEU A 195 -16.16 -16.08 14.04
C LEU A 195 -16.60 -16.59 15.42
N ALA A 196 -15.72 -16.51 16.42
CA ALA A 196 -16.05 -16.89 17.79
C ALA A 196 -17.12 -15.95 18.36
N PRO A 197 -18.01 -16.43 19.27
CA PRO A 197 -18.92 -15.53 20.00
C PRO A 197 -18.16 -14.43 20.72
N GLY A 198 -18.67 -13.19 20.61
CA GLY A 198 -18.02 -12.03 21.24
C GLY A 198 -18.52 -10.70 20.71
N SER A 199 -17.92 -9.63 21.20
CA SER A 199 -18.18 -8.28 20.73
C SER A 199 -17.06 -7.84 19.77
N TYR A 200 -17.45 -7.32 18.63
CA TYR A 200 -16.55 -6.91 17.56
C TYR A 200 -16.87 -5.50 17.10
N THR A 201 -15.88 -4.82 16.58
CA THR A 201 -16.06 -3.56 15.88
C THR A 201 -16.23 -3.83 14.38
N LEU A 202 -17.32 -3.37 13.81
CA LEU A 202 -17.51 -3.32 12.37
C LEU A 202 -17.07 -1.96 11.84
N LYS A 203 -16.21 -1.96 10.83
CA LYS A 203 -15.70 -0.76 10.15
C LYS A 203 -15.94 -0.88 8.66
#